data_bbcdc755275fe5bd390325e1738c895e
#
_entry.id   bbcdc755275fe5bd390325e1738c895e
#
_cell.length_a   1.000
_cell.length_b   1.000
_cell.length_c   1.000
_cell.angle_alpha   90.00
_cell.angle_beta   90.00
_cell.angle_gamma   90.00
#
_symmetry.space_group_name_H-M   'P 1'
#
loop_
_entity.id
_entity.type
_entity.pdbx_description
1 polymer ?
#
loop_
_entity_poly.entity_id
_entity_poly.type
_entity_poly.pdbx_seq_one_letter_code
_entity_poly.pdbx_strand_id
1 'polypeptide(L)'
;MGAGSNLLFTKDFPGTILHSNIKFIKYVDMGLDEVLLTVGSGVVFDDLIANVAGNGLWGMENLSLIPGEVGAAAVQNIGAYGVEAKDVISGVVCLDTTDWTKTVFKVGECAYGYRDSRFKHERGRYIITSVLFRVTRKYSPKLDYGGVRAALEGRDLQALTPMDVREDIIGIRNAKLPDPAQIGSAGSFFKNPVITKEHFEKFATAETPHYDLPDDNVKVPAAWLIDQCGFRGKVLGGAQVYEKQPLVIVNASGSASPEDVLTLENQIIASVQQKYDITLHPEVDHI
;
A
#
# COMPACT_ATOMS: atom_id res chain seq x y z
N MET A 1 -0.43 7.79 -14.77
CA MET A 1 -0.91 6.52 -14.16
C MET A 1 0.30 5.59 -14.04
N GLY A 2 0.39 4.78 -12.99
CA GLY A 2 1.31 3.64 -12.91
C GLY A 2 0.63 2.37 -13.46
N ALA A 3 0.98 1.20 -12.91
CA ALA A 3 0.46 -0.10 -13.36
C ALA A 3 -1.05 -0.33 -13.15
N GLY A 4 -1.79 0.65 -12.65
CA GLY A 4 -3.25 0.54 -12.43
C GLY A 4 -3.66 -0.31 -11.23
N SER A 5 -2.73 -0.76 -10.40
CA SER A 5 -2.97 -1.73 -9.31
C SER A 5 -3.85 -1.21 -8.15
N ASN A 6 -4.23 0.07 -8.15
CA ASN A 6 -5.11 0.68 -7.17
C ASN A 6 -6.24 1.48 -7.84
N LEU A 7 -6.67 1.06 -9.03
CA LEU A 7 -7.70 1.74 -9.81
C LEU A 7 -8.83 0.76 -10.14
N LEU A 8 -10.08 1.25 -10.04
CA LEU A 8 -11.26 0.61 -10.58
C LEU A 8 -11.85 1.51 -11.65
N PHE A 9 -11.77 1.09 -12.92
CA PHE A 9 -12.49 1.77 -14.01
C PHE A 9 -13.96 1.39 -13.95
N THR A 10 -14.82 2.37 -13.75
CA THR A 10 -16.28 2.18 -13.66
C THR A 10 -16.98 2.41 -15.01
N LYS A 11 -16.29 3.03 -15.95
CA LYS A 11 -16.73 3.34 -17.33
C LYS A 11 -15.51 3.59 -18.20
N ASP A 12 -15.75 3.74 -19.50
CA ASP A 12 -14.70 4.18 -20.42
C ASP A 12 -14.16 5.57 -20.03
N PHE A 13 -12.85 5.70 -19.99
CA PHE A 13 -12.21 6.96 -19.64
C PHE A 13 -12.20 7.91 -20.85
N PRO A 14 -12.89 9.06 -20.81
CA PRO A 14 -13.02 9.97 -21.95
C PRO A 14 -11.80 10.89 -22.06
N GLY A 15 -10.59 10.36 -22.13
CA GLY A 15 -9.37 11.15 -22.14
C GLY A 15 -8.13 10.34 -22.48
N THR A 16 -6.97 10.97 -22.31
CA THR A 16 -5.67 10.34 -22.52
C THR A 16 -5.07 9.89 -21.20
N ILE A 17 -4.68 8.64 -21.12
CA ILE A 17 -3.96 8.07 -19.97
C ILE A 17 -2.48 8.10 -20.29
N LEU A 18 -1.69 8.82 -19.47
CA LEU A 18 -0.24 8.83 -19.54
C LEU A 18 0.31 7.78 -18.59
N HIS A 19 1.09 6.84 -19.11
CA HIS A 19 1.86 5.86 -18.31
C HIS A 19 3.35 6.19 -18.39
N SER A 20 3.99 6.34 -17.24
CA SER A 20 5.43 6.66 -17.20
C SER A 20 6.28 5.48 -17.62
N ASN A 21 7.19 5.70 -18.58
CA ASN A 21 8.21 4.73 -18.95
C ASN A 21 9.61 5.23 -18.58
N ILE A 22 9.71 6.08 -17.55
CA ILE A 22 11.00 6.58 -17.04
C ILE A 22 11.58 5.51 -16.13
N LYS A 23 12.52 4.70 -16.66
CA LYS A 23 13.08 3.52 -15.97
C LYS A 23 14.59 3.68 -15.83
N PHE A 24 15.02 4.02 -14.63
CA PHE A 24 16.43 4.00 -14.22
C PHE A 24 16.54 3.90 -12.70
N ILE A 25 17.65 3.38 -12.20
CA ILE A 25 18.04 3.40 -10.79
C ILE A 25 19.47 3.93 -10.74
N LYS A 26 19.71 5.00 -9.98
CA LYS A 26 21.03 5.59 -9.76
C LYS A 26 21.33 5.59 -8.27
N TYR A 27 22.50 5.12 -7.90
CA TYR A 27 23.00 5.08 -6.54
C TYR A 27 24.05 6.17 -6.32
N VAL A 28 24.00 6.84 -5.19
CA VAL A 28 25.01 7.77 -4.71
C VAL A 28 25.36 7.40 -3.27
N ASP A 29 26.61 7.04 -3.05
CA ASP A 29 27.14 6.80 -1.71
C ASP A 29 27.28 8.15 -0.98
N MET A 30 26.60 8.26 0.16
CA MET A 30 26.61 9.48 0.98
C MET A 30 27.62 9.40 2.13
N GLY A 31 28.30 8.27 2.28
CA GLY A 31 29.14 7.96 3.44
C GLY A 31 28.30 7.58 4.68
N LEU A 32 28.99 7.17 5.78
CA LEU A 32 28.35 6.80 7.04
C LEU A 32 27.21 5.76 6.88
N ASP A 33 27.43 4.78 6.02
CA ASP A 33 26.47 3.72 5.68
C ASP A 33 25.19 4.17 4.93
N GLU A 34 25.05 5.44 4.62
CA GLU A 34 23.89 5.96 3.88
C GLU A 34 24.08 5.90 2.38
N VAL A 35 23.04 5.49 1.67
CA VAL A 35 22.98 5.46 0.21
C VAL A 35 21.71 6.19 -0.25
N LEU A 36 21.89 7.16 -1.16
CA LEU A 36 20.79 7.85 -1.82
C LEU A 36 20.52 7.21 -3.18
N LEU A 37 19.27 6.88 -3.46
CA LEU A 37 18.83 6.42 -4.76
C LEU A 37 18.04 7.51 -5.46
N THR A 38 18.23 7.66 -6.77
CA THR A 38 17.30 8.39 -7.63
C THR A 38 16.70 7.39 -8.60
N VAL A 39 15.38 7.22 -8.56
CA VAL A 39 14.66 6.16 -9.27
C VAL A 39 13.58 6.75 -10.15
N GLY A 40 13.55 6.35 -11.41
CA GLY A 40 12.52 6.75 -12.37
C GLY A 40 11.13 6.27 -11.97
N SER A 41 10.13 7.10 -12.22
CA SER A 41 8.74 6.85 -11.76
C SER A 41 8.09 5.62 -12.36
N GLY A 42 8.54 5.12 -13.51
CA GLY A 42 8.05 3.92 -14.19
C GLY A 42 8.80 2.62 -13.83
N VAL A 43 9.71 2.66 -12.86
CA VAL A 43 10.35 1.44 -12.34
C VAL A 43 9.31 0.67 -11.53
N VAL A 44 9.20 -0.64 -11.75
CA VAL A 44 8.35 -1.52 -10.93
C VAL A 44 8.87 -1.48 -9.49
N PHE A 45 7.96 -1.23 -8.54
CA PHE A 45 8.36 -0.94 -7.17
C PHE A 45 9.00 -2.17 -6.49
N ASP A 46 8.48 -3.36 -6.76
CA ASP A 46 9.05 -4.59 -6.21
C ASP A 46 10.42 -4.94 -6.81
N ASP A 47 10.66 -4.62 -8.09
CA ASP A 47 11.98 -4.79 -8.72
C ASP A 47 13.02 -3.86 -8.07
N LEU A 48 12.61 -2.63 -7.72
CA LEU A 48 13.47 -1.72 -6.94
C LEU A 48 13.83 -2.33 -5.60
N ILE A 49 12.84 -2.87 -4.86
CA ILE A 49 13.09 -3.46 -3.54
C ILE A 49 14.01 -4.69 -3.65
N ALA A 50 13.78 -5.55 -4.64
CA ALA A 50 14.64 -6.70 -4.90
C ALA A 50 16.09 -6.26 -5.19
N ASN A 51 16.26 -5.21 -5.98
CA ASN A 51 17.57 -4.64 -6.31
C ASN A 51 18.25 -4.05 -5.06
N VAL A 52 17.53 -3.30 -4.22
CA VAL A 52 18.03 -2.71 -2.98
C VAL A 52 18.45 -3.80 -1.98
N ALA A 53 17.58 -4.78 -1.74
CA ALA A 53 17.86 -5.89 -0.83
C ALA A 53 19.02 -6.77 -1.31
N GLY A 54 19.09 -7.04 -2.63
CA GLY A 54 20.20 -7.78 -3.25
C GLY A 54 21.56 -7.09 -3.15
N ASN A 55 21.57 -5.76 -2.97
CA ASN A 55 22.77 -4.99 -2.68
C ASN A 55 23.07 -4.85 -1.18
N GLY A 56 22.39 -5.59 -0.30
CA GLY A 56 22.58 -5.57 1.14
C GLY A 56 22.12 -4.27 1.82
N LEU A 57 21.18 -3.54 1.22
CA LEU A 57 20.70 -2.26 1.72
C LEU A 57 19.35 -2.42 2.41
N TRP A 58 19.25 -1.84 3.62
CA TRP A 58 18.08 -1.87 4.48
C TRP A 58 17.17 -0.67 4.29
N GLY A 59 15.87 -0.87 4.59
CA GLY A 59 14.86 0.17 4.73
C GLY A 59 13.61 -0.05 3.87
N MET A 60 13.67 -0.86 2.81
CA MET A 60 12.56 -1.08 1.89
C MET A 60 11.99 -2.51 1.92
N GLU A 61 12.66 -3.47 2.55
CA GLU A 61 12.36 -4.90 2.51
C GLU A 61 10.93 -5.24 2.94
N ASN A 62 10.37 -4.50 3.92
CA ASN A 62 8.98 -4.69 4.37
C ASN A 62 7.92 -4.32 3.32
N LEU A 63 8.29 -3.55 2.30
CA LEU A 63 7.41 -3.13 1.21
C LEU A 63 7.40 -4.10 0.02
N SER A 64 8.04 -5.25 0.17
CA SER A 64 8.18 -6.27 -0.86
C SER A 64 6.84 -6.78 -1.38
N LEU A 65 6.81 -7.12 -2.67
CA LEU A 65 5.66 -7.65 -3.40
C LEU A 65 4.44 -6.72 -3.40
N ILE A 66 4.57 -5.41 -3.09
CA ILE A 66 3.50 -4.46 -3.31
C ILE A 66 3.46 -4.14 -4.80
N PRO A 67 2.32 -4.38 -5.49
CA PRO A 67 2.22 -4.12 -6.92
C PRO A 67 2.23 -2.62 -7.21
N GLY A 68 2.68 -2.25 -8.39
CA GLY A 68 2.69 -0.88 -8.87
C GLY A 68 4.09 -0.38 -9.18
N GLU A 69 4.20 0.93 -9.40
CA GLU A 69 5.42 1.60 -9.83
C GLU A 69 5.85 2.68 -8.84
N VAL A 70 7.12 3.05 -8.89
CA VAL A 70 7.77 4.01 -7.99
C VAL A 70 7.01 5.33 -7.90
N GLY A 71 6.54 5.89 -9.01
CA GLY A 71 5.77 7.13 -9.00
C GLY A 71 4.44 6.99 -8.27
N ALA A 72 3.72 5.89 -8.52
CA ALA A 72 2.46 5.59 -7.86
C ALA A 72 2.63 5.29 -6.36
N ALA A 73 3.73 4.61 -6.00
CA ALA A 73 4.10 4.35 -4.60
C ALA A 73 4.27 5.65 -3.81
N ALA A 74 4.90 6.67 -4.42
CA ALA A 74 5.05 7.99 -3.82
C ALA A 74 3.72 8.76 -3.70
N VAL A 75 2.83 8.67 -4.72
CA VAL A 75 1.49 9.28 -4.64
C VAL A 75 0.67 8.70 -3.50
N GLN A 76 0.68 7.36 -3.37
CA GLN A 76 -0.16 6.63 -2.43
C GLN A 76 0.38 6.62 -1.00
N ASN A 77 1.66 6.98 -0.80
CA ASN A 77 2.37 6.67 0.44
C ASN A 77 2.13 5.20 0.83
N ILE A 78 2.42 4.29 -0.11
CA ILE A 78 2.18 2.87 0.11
C ILE A 78 2.88 2.38 1.36
N GLY A 79 2.31 1.39 2.03
CA GLY A 79 2.90 0.85 3.24
C GLY A 79 2.39 -0.54 3.59
N ALA A 80 3.27 -1.33 4.17
CA ALA A 80 2.98 -2.66 4.67
C ALA A 80 3.95 -3.02 5.81
N TYR A 81 3.53 -3.90 6.68
CA TYR A 81 4.37 -4.50 7.74
C TYR A 81 5.16 -3.48 8.57
N GLY A 82 4.50 -2.37 8.95
CA GLY A 82 5.06 -1.34 9.82
C GLY A 82 5.95 -0.32 9.13
N VAL A 83 6.09 -0.35 7.80
CA VAL A 83 6.86 0.61 7.01
C VAL A 83 5.96 1.29 5.98
N GLU A 84 6.13 2.59 5.78
CA GLU A 84 5.49 3.37 4.72
C GLU A 84 6.55 3.94 3.76
N ALA A 85 6.14 4.26 2.52
CA ALA A 85 7.07 4.81 1.52
C ALA A 85 7.74 6.11 1.99
N LYS A 86 7.03 6.96 2.76
CA LYS A 86 7.59 8.19 3.35
C LYS A 86 8.78 7.95 4.27
N ASP A 87 8.90 6.76 4.88
CA ASP A 87 9.97 6.45 5.83
C ASP A 87 11.33 6.32 5.12
N VAL A 88 11.30 6.04 3.82
CA VAL A 88 12.49 5.89 2.97
C VAL A 88 12.57 6.94 1.86
N ILE A 89 11.48 7.64 1.54
CA ILE A 89 11.50 8.75 0.58
C ILE A 89 12.21 9.95 1.21
N SER A 90 13.21 10.49 0.50
CA SER A 90 13.86 11.76 0.85
C SER A 90 13.36 12.93 0.02
N GLY A 91 12.82 12.67 -1.17
CA GLY A 91 12.24 13.68 -2.04
C GLY A 91 11.55 13.11 -3.26
N VAL A 92 10.73 13.94 -3.91
CA VAL A 92 9.97 13.59 -5.11
C VAL A 92 10.20 14.65 -6.17
N VAL A 93 10.59 14.22 -7.36
CA VAL A 93 10.85 15.09 -8.51
C VAL A 93 9.64 15.05 -9.43
N CYS A 94 9.06 16.21 -9.69
CA CYS A 94 7.86 16.36 -10.49
C CYS A 94 8.06 17.35 -11.64
N LEU A 95 7.19 17.25 -12.62
CA LEU A 95 6.90 18.29 -13.58
C LEU A 95 5.58 18.95 -13.14
N ASP A 96 5.58 20.25 -12.87
CA ASP A 96 4.35 21.02 -12.60
C ASP A 96 3.65 21.29 -13.94
N THR A 97 2.40 20.87 -14.09
CA THR A 97 1.66 21.01 -15.36
C THR A 97 1.15 22.43 -15.60
N THR A 98 1.22 23.31 -14.64
CA THR A 98 0.78 24.72 -14.78
C THR A 98 1.76 25.56 -15.60
N ASP A 99 3.05 25.29 -15.46
CA ASP A 99 4.13 26.04 -16.12
C ASP A 99 5.20 25.16 -16.75
N TRP A 100 5.06 23.85 -16.65
CA TRP A 100 5.98 22.81 -17.14
C TRP A 100 7.38 22.89 -16.52
N THR A 101 7.49 23.47 -15.32
CA THR A 101 8.77 23.53 -14.60
C THR A 101 9.01 22.26 -13.80
N LYS A 102 10.30 21.94 -13.64
CA LYS A 102 10.75 20.86 -12.79
C LYS A 102 10.74 21.33 -11.33
N THR A 103 9.96 20.65 -10.49
CA THR A 103 9.86 20.92 -9.06
C THR A 103 10.37 19.72 -8.26
N VAL A 104 11.05 19.97 -7.16
CA VAL A 104 11.53 18.93 -6.24
C VAL A 104 10.91 19.21 -4.87
N PHE A 105 10.13 18.27 -4.37
CA PHE A 105 9.58 18.30 -3.02
C PHE A 105 10.45 17.45 -2.09
N LYS A 106 10.91 18.00 -0.99
CA LYS A 106 11.48 17.23 0.12
C LYS A 106 10.35 16.43 0.78
N VAL A 107 10.68 15.35 1.48
CA VAL A 107 9.66 14.48 2.11
C VAL A 107 8.68 15.25 3.00
N GLY A 108 9.16 16.24 3.78
CA GLY A 108 8.31 17.08 4.62
C GLY A 108 7.32 17.98 3.84
N GLU A 109 7.59 18.25 2.56
CA GLU A 109 6.74 19.06 1.70
C GLU A 109 5.70 18.22 0.94
N CYS A 110 5.83 16.88 0.97
CA CYS A 110 4.92 15.96 0.32
C CYS A 110 3.60 15.76 1.09
N ALA A 111 3.45 16.32 2.28
CA ALA A 111 2.26 16.23 3.14
C ALA A 111 1.77 14.77 3.30
N TYR A 112 2.68 13.84 3.55
CA TYR A 112 2.37 12.42 3.69
C TYR A 112 1.55 12.12 4.94
N GLY A 113 0.43 11.44 4.74
CA GLY A 113 -0.39 10.82 5.76
C GLY A 113 -0.63 9.33 5.49
N TYR A 114 -1.47 8.69 6.30
CA TYR A 114 -1.86 7.30 6.07
C TYR A 114 -2.62 7.15 4.75
N ARG A 115 -2.00 6.52 3.76
CA ARG A 115 -2.51 6.41 2.38
C ARG A 115 -2.86 7.75 1.76
N ASP A 116 -2.09 8.78 2.10
CA ASP A 116 -2.33 10.14 1.68
C ASP A 116 -1.06 10.92 1.35
N SER A 117 -1.17 11.90 0.47
CA SER A 117 -0.09 12.79 0.06
C SER A 117 -0.62 14.05 -0.63
N ARG A 118 0.23 15.08 -0.73
CA ARG A 118 -0.01 16.25 -1.58
C ARG A 118 -0.49 15.87 -2.99
N PHE A 119 0.13 14.86 -3.59
CA PHE A 119 -0.14 14.45 -4.97
C PHE A 119 -1.56 13.88 -5.16
N LYS A 120 -2.18 13.38 -4.09
CA LYS A 120 -3.60 12.99 -4.09
C LYS A 120 -4.54 14.19 -4.01
N HIS A 121 -4.17 15.23 -3.27
CA HIS A 121 -4.98 16.44 -3.11
C HIS A 121 -4.87 17.38 -4.32
N GLU A 122 -3.69 17.44 -4.93
CA GLU A 122 -3.42 18.28 -6.10
C GLU A 122 -3.40 17.43 -7.40
N ARG A 123 -4.46 16.59 -7.58
CA ARG A 123 -4.56 15.67 -8.73
C ARG A 123 -4.43 16.42 -10.06
N GLY A 124 -3.61 15.84 -10.96
CA GLY A 124 -3.38 16.38 -12.31
C GLY A 124 -2.37 17.51 -12.36
N ARG A 125 -1.99 18.10 -11.23
CA ARG A 125 -1.01 19.19 -11.21
C ARG A 125 0.43 18.69 -11.34
N TYR A 126 0.79 17.62 -10.65
CA TYR A 126 2.17 17.11 -10.64
C TYR A 126 2.31 15.78 -11.35
N ILE A 127 3.20 15.72 -12.33
CA ILE A 127 3.62 14.48 -12.97
C ILE A 127 4.95 14.05 -12.32
N ILE A 128 4.92 13.00 -11.52
CA ILE A 128 6.13 12.47 -10.88
C ILE A 128 7.01 11.83 -11.95
N THR A 129 8.26 12.28 -12.04
CA THR A 129 9.26 11.78 -12.99
C THR A 129 10.29 10.89 -12.32
N SER A 130 10.65 11.17 -11.07
CA SER A 130 11.52 10.30 -10.27
C SER A 130 11.30 10.52 -8.77
N VAL A 131 11.73 9.54 -7.98
CA VAL A 131 11.67 9.58 -6.51
C VAL A 131 13.07 9.35 -5.96
N LEU A 132 13.41 10.08 -4.92
CA LEU A 132 14.66 9.94 -4.18
C LEU A 132 14.39 9.12 -2.92
N PHE A 133 15.17 8.04 -2.75
CA PHE A 133 15.07 7.19 -1.57
C PHE A 133 16.38 7.21 -0.79
N ARG A 134 16.28 7.10 0.53
CA ARG A 134 17.41 6.94 1.43
C ARG A 134 17.34 5.55 2.06
N VAL A 135 18.39 4.79 1.90
CA VAL A 135 18.56 3.43 2.43
C VAL A 135 19.93 3.31 3.13
N THR A 136 20.14 2.25 3.89
CA THR A 136 21.36 2.12 4.70
C THR A 136 22.01 0.75 4.58
N ARG A 137 23.36 0.71 4.68
CA ARG A 137 24.15 -0.53 4.85
C ARG A 137 24.13 -1.03 6.30
N LYS A 138 23.82 -0.13 7.25
CA LYS A 138 23.76 -0.47 8.65
C LYS A 138 22.60 -1.40 8.91
N TYR A 139 22.83 -2.49 9.63
CA TYR A 139 21.78 -3.41 10.07
C TYR A 139 20.63 -2.65 10.74
N SER A 140 19.44 -2.70 10.16
CA SER A 140 18.28 -1.92 10.61
C SER A 140 16.94 -2.55 10.23
N PRO A 141 16.70 -3.85 10.50
CA PRO A 141 15.45 -4.50 10.14
C PRO A 141 14.26 -3.97 10.97
N LYS A 142 13.08 -3.91 10.33
CA LYS A 142 11.80 -3.57 10.99
C LYS A 142 10.99 -4.84 11.19
N LEU A 143 11.12 -5.49 12.36
CA LEU A 143 10.57 -6.82 12.63
C LEU A 143 9.36 -6.80 13.59
N ASP A 144 8.95 -5.64 14.10
CA ASP A 144 7.94 -5.54 15.17
C ASP A 144 6.51 -5.83 14.73
N TYR A 145 6.25 -5.92 13.43
CA TYR A 145 4.94 -6.31 12.95
C TYR A 145 4.68 -7.80 13.20
N GLY A 146 3.58 -8.15 13.89
CA GLY A 146 3.34 -9.49 14.42
C GLY A 146 3.46 -10.64 13.41
N GLY A 147 3.02 -10.45 12.17
CA GLY A 147 3.16 -11.48 11.15
C GLY A 147 4.60 -11.71 10.69
N VAL A 148 5.44 -10.66 10.70
CA VAL A 148 6.88 -10.75 10.36
C VAL A 148 7.61 -11.46 11.49
N ARG A 149 7.35 -11.05 12.73
CA ARG A 149 7.97 -11.67 13.91
C ARG A 149 7.67 -13.17 14.00
N ALA A 150 6.43 -13.57 13.71
CA ALA A 150 6.06 -14.99 13.70
C ALA A 150 6.76 -15.80 12.60
N ALA A 151 6.99 -15.22 11.43
CA ALA A 151 7.71 -15.88 10.34
C ALA A 151 9.20 -16.09 10.64
N LEU A 152 9.76 -15.28 11.54
CA LEU A 152 11.18 -15.31 11.93
C LEU A 152 11.44 -16.11 13.22
N GLU A 153 10.42 -16.76 13.77
CA GLU A 153 10.56 -17.54 14.99
C GLU A 153 11.63 -18.65 14.82
N GLY A 154 12.55 -18.70 15.78
CA GLY A 154 13.68 -19.66 15.79
C GLY A 154 14.88 -19.28 14.92
N ARG A 155 14.85 -18.14 14.20
CA ARG A 155 16.01 -17.65 13.43
C ARG A 155 16.91 -16.74 14.27
N ASP A 156 18.20 -16.72 13.92
CA ASP A 156 19.14 -15.72 14.48
C ASP A 156 18.87 -14.36 13.83
N LEU A 157 18.21 -13.48 14.58
CA LEU A 157 17.82 -12.17 14.06
C LEU A 157 19.03 -11.29 13.72
N GLN A 158 20.19 -11.51 14.35
CA GLN A 158 21.40 -10.70 14.08
C GLN A 158 22.12 -11.11 12.79
N ALA A 159 21.81 -12.29 12.26
CA ALA A 159 22.38 -12.80 11.03
C ALA A 159 21.50 -12.50 9.78
N LEU A 160 20.33 -11.88 9.97
CA LEU A 160 19.41 -11.57 8.86
C LEU A 160 20.01 -10.58 7.87
N THR A 161 19.78 -10.84 6.60
CA THR A 161 20.01 -9.91 5.49
C THR A 161 18.69 -9.23 5.06
N PRO A 162 18.75 -8.11 4.32
CA PRO A 162 17.54 -7.52 3.74
C PRO A 162 16.77 -8.50 2.83
N MET A 163 17.50 -9.41 2.15
CA MET A 163 16.91 -10.41 1.28
C MET A 163 16.15 -11.47 2.08
N ASP A 164 16.66 -11.90 3.22
CA ASP A 164 15.95 -12.85 4.10
C ASP A 164 14.59 -12.29 4.53
N VAL A 165 14.57 -11.03 5.01
CA VAL A 165 13.32 -10.37 5.42
C VAL A 165 12.37 -10.21 4.23
N ARG A 166 12.90 -9.85 3.04
CA ARG A 166 12.12 -9.77 1.81
C ARG A 166 11.43 -11.11 1.48
N GLU A 167 12.16 -12.22 1.54
CA GLU A 167 11.61 -13.55 1.23
C GLU A 167 10.50 -13.94 2.22
N ASP A 168 10.68 -13.67 3.49
CA ASP A 168 9.65 -13.91 4.51
C ASP A 168 8.39 -13.07 4.25
N ILE A 169 8.54 -11.79 3.92
CA ILE A 169 7.42 -10.90 3.54
C ILE A 169 6.70 -11.45 2.31
N ILE A 170 7.42 -11.87 1.28
CA ILE A 170 6.84 -12.48 0.07
C ILE A 170 6.04 -13.74 0.45
N GLY A 171 6.59 -14.59 1.30
CA GLY A 171 5.91 -15.80 1.79
C GLY A 171 4.60 -15.47 2.51
N ILE A 172 4.62 -14.49 3.43
CA ILE A 172 3.43 -14.02 4.17
C ILE A 172 2.38 -13.48 3.20
N ARG A 173 2.79 -12.70 2.19
CA ARG A 173 1.87 -12.09 1.23
C ARG A 173 1.24 -13.14 0.31
N ASN A 174 2.02 -14.06 -0.23
CA ASN A 174 1.54 -15.14 -1.10
C ASN A 174 0.57 -16.07 -0.37
N ALA A 175 0.73 -16.28 0.92
CA ALA A 175 -0.19 -17.08 1.72
C ALA A 175 -1.58 -16.42 1.88
N LYS A 176 -1.65 -15.07 1.84
CA LYS A 176 -2.86 -14.28 2.17
C LYS A 176 -3.51 -13.58 0.98
N LEU A 177 -2.73 -13.15 0.00
CA LEU A 177 -3.23 -12.31 -1.09
C LEU A 177 -3.43 -13.14 -2.37
N PRO A 178 -4.38 -12.77 -3.24
CA PRO A 178 -4.50 -13.39 -4.54
C PRO A 178 -3.29 -13.03 -5.43
N ASP A 179 -2.89 -13.96 -6.28
CA ASP A 179 -1.93 -13.69 -7.35
C ASP A 179 -2.62 -12.90 -8.47
N PRO A 180 -2.20 -11.65 -8.75
CA PRO A 180 -2.82 -10.82 -9.80
C PRO A 180 -2.71 -11.41 -11.21
N ALA A 181 -1.77 -12.33 -11.44
CA ALA A 181 -1.65 -13.03 -12.72
C ALA A 181 -2.73 -14.08 -12.92
N GLN A 182 -3.35 -14.56 -11.84
CA GLN A 182 -4.38 -15.61 -11.87
C GLN A 182 -5.79 -15.04 -11.67
N ILE A 183 -5.94 -14.04 -10.78
CA ILE A 183 -7.24 -13.46 -10.47
C ILE A 183 -7.14 -11.95 -10.32
N GLY A 184 -7.95 -11.22 -11.10
CA GLY A 184 -7.98 -9.78 -11.06
C GLY A 184 -8.45 -9.26 -9.71
N SER A 185 -7.76 -8.26 -9.18
CA SER A 185 -8.17 -7.52 -7.97
C SER A 185 -7.60 -6.10 -8.01
N ALA A 186 -8.22 -5.20 -7.25
CA ALA A 186 -7.69 -3.86 -7.02
C ALA A 186 -6.83 -3.77 -5.73
N GLY A 187 -6.43 -4.92 -5.17
CA GLY A 187 -5.68 -4.99 -3.90
C GLY A 187 -6.56 -4.83 -2.67
N SER A 188 -6.00 -4.25 -1.60
CA SER A 188 -6.76 -3.90 -0.40
C SER A 188 -7.77 -2.81 -0.71
N PHE A 189 -9.07 -3.14 -0.65
CA PHE A 189 -10.12 -2.29 -1.20
C PHE A 189 -10.46 -1.11 -0.28
N PHE A 190 -10.36 -1.29 1.03
CA PHE A 190 -10.71 -0.28 2.02
C PHE A 190 -9.50 0.14 2.87
N LYS A 191 -9.51 1.40 3.31
CA LYS A 191 -8.60 1.87 4.36
C LYS A 191 -9.02 1.28 5.70
N ASN A 192 -8.04 1.00 6.57
CA ASN A 192 -8.35 0.71 7.97
C ASN A 192 -8.89 1.99 8.63
N PRO A 193 -10.11 1.99 9.20
CA PRO A 193 -10.66 3.16 9.85
C PRO A 193 -9.88 3.51 11.11
N VAL A 194 -9.79 4.81 11.37
CA VAL A 194 -9.30 5.38 12.62
C VAL A 194 -10.50 5.98 13.35
N ILE A 195 -10.72 5.54 14.57
CA ILE A 195 -11.84 5.96 15.43
C ILE A 195 -11.32 6.36 16.80
N THR A 196 -12.14 7.04 17.60
CA THR A 196 -11.78 7.35 18.98
C THR A 196 -11.77 6.07 19.84
N LYS A 197 -10.97 6.06 20.88
CA LYS A 197 -10.92 4.95 21.83
C LYS A 197 -12.28 4.73 22.50
N GLU A 198 -12.98 5.81 22.83
CA GLU A 198 -14.37 5.74 23.36
C GLU A 198 -15.31 4.99 22.41
N HIS A 199 -15.22 5.26 21.11
CA HIS A 199 -16.03 4.54 20.11
C HIS A 199 -15.63 3.07 20.02
N PHE A 200 -14.33 2.78 20.01
CA PHE A 200 -13.81 1.42 19.96
C PHE A 200 -14.32 0.57 21.15
N GLU A 201 -14.28 1.11 22.36
CA GLU A 201 -14.71 0.43 23.59
C GLU A 201 -16.20 0.03 23.59
N LYS A 202 -17.05 0.66 22.77
CA LYS A 202 -18.49 0.31 22.66
C LYS A 202 -18.75 -1.08 22.06
N PHE A 203 -17.81 -1.60 21.26
CA PHE A 203 -17.99 -2.89 20.58
C PHE A 203 -16.80 -3.85 20.78
N ALA A 204 -15.69 -3.37 21.32
CA ALA A 204 -14.46 -4.14 21.46
C ALA A 204 -14.59 -5.24 22.51
N THR A 205 -13.95 -6.37 22.24
CA THR A 205 -13.66 -7.44 23.19
C THR A 205 -12.15 -7.55 23.38
N ALA A 206 -11.68 -8.35 24.33
CA ALA A 206 -10.26 -8.60 24.54
C ALA A 206 -9.53 -9.15 23.28
N GLU A 207 -10.28 -9.77 22.36
CA GLU A 207 -9.76 -10.38 21.14
C GLU A 207 -9.88 -9.48 19.92
N THR A 208 -10.50 -8.28 20.03
CA THR A 208 -10.68 -7.37 18.90
C THR A 208 -9.33 -6.79 18.46
N PRO A 209 -8.87 -7.09 17.22
CA PRO A 209 -7.58 -6.60 16.76
C PRO A 209 -7.61 -5.08 16.56
N HIS A 210 -6.60 -4.40 17.04
CA HIS A 210 -6.47 -2.95 16.90
C HIS A 210 -5.03 -2.50 17.02
N TYR A 211 -4.79 -1.24 16.67
CA TYR A 211 -3.51 -0.56 16.86
C TYR A 211 -3.77 0.78 17.55
N ASP A 212 -3.21 0.97 18.74
CA ASP A 212 -3.27 2.25 19.42
C ASP A 212 -2.55 3.33 18.62
N LEU A 213 -3.14 4.49 18.57
CA LEU A 213 -2.59 5.68 17.92
C LEU A 213 -2.50 6.83 18.93
N PRO A 214 -1.73 7.88 18.64
CA PRO A 214 -1.76 9.11 19.44
C PRO A 214 -3.17 9.72 19.54
N ASP A 215 -3.36 10.63 20.49
CA ASP A 215 -4.58 11.42 20.68
C ASP A 215 -5.84 10.57 20.93
N ASP A 216 -5.71 9.50 21.72
CA ASP A 216 -6.80 8.57 22.07
C ASP A 216 -7.55 8.01 20.85
N ASN A 217 -6.83 7.80 19.76
CA ASN A 217 -7.36 7.16 18.58
C ASN A 217 -6.91 5.68 18.48
N VAL A 218 -7.71 4.91 17.77
CA VAL A 218 -7.49 3.50 17.50
C VAL A 218 -7.70 3.22 16.02
N LYS A 219 -6.76 2.52 15.40
CA LYS A 219 -6.90 2.02 14.03
C LYS A 219 -7.39 0.56 14.08
N VAL A 220 -8.58 0.31 13.52
CA VAL A 220 -9.20 -1.01 13.48
C VAL A 220 -8.98 -1.65 12.10
N PRO A 221 -8.55 -2.93 12.01
CA PRO A 221 -8.42 -3.60 10.72
C PRO A 221 -9.77 -3.72 10.00
N ALA A 222 -9.90 -3.10 8.84
CA ALA A 222 -11.12 -3.18 8.03
C ALA A 222 -11.43 -4.64 7.62
N ALA A 223 -10.41 -5.46 7.39
CA ALA A 223 -10.59 -6.89 7.12
C ALA A 223 -11.36 -7.60 8.23
N TRP A 224 -11.08 -7.28 9.49
CA TRP A 224 -11.80 -7.84 10.63
C TRP A 224 -13.26 -7.38 10.66
N LEU A 225 -13.53 -6.09 10.48
CA LEU A 225 -14.90 -5.55 10.44
C LEU A 225 -15.74 -6.21 9.34
N ILE A 226 -15.15 -6.35 8.14
CA ILE A 226 -15.80 -6.99 6.98
C ILE A 226 -16.09 -8.47 7.26
N ASP A 227 -15.13 -9.17 7.85
CA ASP A 227 -15.28 -10.58 8.24
C ASP A 227 -16.37 -10.78 9.28
N GLN A 228 -16.39 -9.95 10.32
CA GLN A 228 -17.42 -9.97 11.37
C GLN A 228 -18.82 -9.61 10.85
N CYS A 229 -18.94 -8.97 9.69
CA CYS A 229 -20.19 -8.74 8.98
C CYS A 229 -20.58 -9.90 8.04
N GLY A 230 -19.80 -11.01 8.02
CA GLY A 230 -20.12 -12.21 7.26
C GLY A 230 -19.85 -12.08 5.75
N PHE A 231 -18.93 -11.18 5.34
CA PHE A 231 -18.62 -10.99 3.91
C PHE A 231 -17.49 -11.88 3.40
N ARG A 232 -16.74 -12.58 4.24
CA ARG A 232 -15.67 -13.49 3.80
C ARG A 232 -16.22 -14.50 2.79
N GLY A 233 -15.64 -14.54 1.59
CA GLY A 233 -16.05 -15.45 0.52
C GLY A 233 -17.38 -15.10 -0.16
N LYS A 234 -18.07 -14.02 0.25
CA LYS A 234 -19.36 -13.62 -0.34
C LYS A 234 -19.19 -13.23 -1.79
N VAL A 235 -20.01 -13.82 -2.64
CA VAL A 235 -20.07 -13.58 -4.09
C VAL A 235 -21.26 -12.69 -4.41
N LEU A 236 -21.07 -11.74 -5.33
CA LEU A 236 -22.13 -10.93 -5.93
C LEU A 236 -21.81 -10.72 -7.41
N GLY A 237 -22.68 -11.22 -8.30
CA GLY A 237 -22.36 -11.26 -9.73
C GLY A 237 -21.04 -11.98 -9.99
N GLY A 238 -20.11 -11.31 -10.66
CA GLY A 238 -18.76 -11.83 -10.91
C GLY A 238 -17.72 -11.47 -9.84
N ALA A 239 -18.07 -10.59 -8.87
CA ALA A 239 -17.18 -10.13 -7.82
C ALA A 239 -17.27 -11.01 -6.56
N GLN A 240 -16.17 -11.11 -5.82
CA GLN A 240 -16.12 -11.87 -4.56
C GLN A 240 -15.21 -11.17 -3.54
N VAL A 241 -15.61 -11.18 -2.26
CA VAL A 241 -14.71 -10.89 -1.15
C VAL A 241 -13.77 -12.08 -0.98
N TYR A 242 -12.47 -11.86 -1.10
CA TYR A 242 -11.50 -12.94 -1.12
C TYR A 242 -11.45 -13.72 0.19
N GLU A 243 -11.49 -15.06 0.11
CA GLU A 243 -11.63 -15.92 1.28
C GLU A 243 -10.47 -15.82 2.26
N LYS A 244 -9.24 -15.67 1.75
CA LYS A 244 -8.04 -15.59 2.61
C LYS A 244 -7.80 -14.19 3.18
N GLN A 245 -8.37 -13.15 2.55
CA GLN A 245 -8.20 -11.76 2.97
C GLN A 245 -9.47 -10.93 2.66
N PRO A 246 -10.38 -10.76 3.64
CA PRO A 246 -11.66 -10.06 3.42
C PRO A 246 -11.54 -8.60 3.00
N LEU A 247 -10.35 -8.01 3.10
CA LEU A 247 -10.08 -6.66 2.61
C LEU A 247 -9.98 -6.57 1.09
N VAL A 248 -9.84 -7.72 0.40
CA VAL A 248 -9.62 -7.79 -1.05
C VAL A 248 -10.91 -8.18 -1.75
N ILE A 249 -11.31 -7.41 -2.77
CA ILE A 249 -12.38 -7.79 -3.70
C ILE A 249 -11.72 -8.28 -4.99
N VAL A 250 -12.11 -9.48 -5.43
CA VAL A 250 -11.56 -10.14 -6.61
C VAL A 250 -12.61 -10.29 -7.71
N ASN A 251 -12.15 -10.33 -8.96
CA ASN A 251 -12.93 -10.74 -10.12
C ASN A 251 -12.92 -12.27 -10.21
N ALA A 252 -13.76 -12.92 -9.41
CA ALA A 252 -13.74 -14.37 -9.23
C ALA A 252 -14.17 -15.12 -10.50
N SER A 253 -15.09 -14.55 -11.28
CA SER A 253 -15.60 -15.16 -12.52
C SER A 253 -14.71 -14.90 -13.74
N GLY A 254 -13.79 -13.91 -13.65
CA GLY A 254 -13.08 -13.34 -14.81
C GLY A 254 -13.93 -12.36 -15.64
N SER A 255 -15.22 -12.18 -15.30
CA SER A 255 -16.18 -11.35 -16.02
C SER A 255 -16.99 -10.42 -15.09
N ALA A 256 -16.49 -10.13 -13.88
CA ALA A 256 -17.14 -9.17 -12.99
C ALA A 256 -17.26 -7.81 -13.65
N SER A 257 -18.46 -7.25 -13.63
CA SER A 257 -18.71 -5.88 -14.06
C SER A 257 -18.25 -4.89 -12.96
N PRO A 258 -17.97 -3.63 -13.29
CA PRO A 258 -17.77 -2.59 -12.29
C PRO A 258 -18.96 -2.48 -11.33
N GLU A 259 -20.19 -2.66 -11.82
CA GLU A 259 -21.41 -2.62 -11.01
C GLU A 259 -21.45 -3.72 -9.96
N ASP A 260 -20.97 -4.94 -10.26
CA ASP A 260 -20.86 -6.03 -9.29
C ASP A 260 -19.94 -5.62 -8.12
N VAL A 261 -18.78 -5.01 -8.45
CA VAL A 261 -17.81 -4.55 -7.46
C VAL A 261 -18.38 -3.42 -6.60
N LEU A 262 -18.98 -2.38 -7.25
CA LEU A 262 -19.56 -1.23 -6.55
C LEU A 262 -20.75 -1.64 -5.67
N THR A 263 -21.58 -2.58 -6.13
CA THR A 263 -22.70 -3.08 -5.30
C THR A 263 -22.18 -3.83 -4.09
N LEU A 264 -21.16 -4.68 -4.25
CA LEU A 264 -20.53 -5.40 -3.13
C LEU A 264 -19.87 -4.43 -2.16
N GLU A 265 -19.14 -3.43 -2.65
CA GLU A 265 -18.57 -2.33 -1.86
C GLU A 265 -19.62 -1.64 -1.00
N ASN A 266 -20.73 -1.20 -1.61
CA ASN A 266 -21.81 -0.49 -0.92
C ASN A 266 -22.47 -1.36 0.14
N GLN A 267 -22.67 -2.67 -0.12
CA GLN A 267 -23.19 -3.60 0.86
C GLN A 267 -22.27 -3.75 2.07
N ILE A 268 -20.95 -3.82 1.83
CA ILE A 268 -19.94 -3.89 2.89
C ILE A 268 -19.98 -2.62 3.74
N ILE A 269 -19.93 -1.44 3.10
CA ILE A 269 -19.98 -0.14 3.81
C ILE A 269 -21.24 -0.05 4.68
N ALA A 270 -22.42 -0.34 4.10
CA ALA A 270 -23.69 -0.28 4.81
C ALA A 270 -23.75 -1.24 6.02
N SER A 271 -23.24 -2.47 5.85
CA SER A 271 -23.25 -3.47 6.91
C SER A 271 -22.29 -3.12 8.06
N VAL A 272 -21.11 -2.60 7.76
CA VAL A 272 -20.16 -2.16 8.78
C VAL A 272 -20.68 -0.92 9.50
N GLN A 273 -21.27 0.04 8.77
CA GLN A 273 -21.91 1.21 9.36
C GLN A 273 -23.06 0.80 10.30
N GLN A 274 -23.92 -0.10 9.87
CA GLN A 274 -25.04 -0.56 10.69
C GLN A 274 -24.60 -1.27 11.97
N LYS A 275 -23.53 -2.10 11.89
CA LYS A 275 -23.11 -2.94 13.02
C LYS A 275 -22.20 -2.22 14.00
N TYR A 276 -21.35 -1.33 13.51
CA TYR A 276 -20.26 -0.72 14.30
C TYR A 276 -20.30 0.81 14.36
N ASP A 277 -21.23 1.45 13.63
CA ASP A 277 -21.27 2.90 13.42
C ASP A 277 -19.94 3.44 12.83
N ILE A 278 -19.30 2.65 11.95
CA ILE A 278 -18.05 2.98 11.27
C ILE A 278 -18.30 3.03 9.76
N THR A 279 -18.00 4.17 9.13
CA THR A 279 -17.99 4.27 7.66
C THR A 279 -16.65 3.84 7.12
N LEU A 280 -16.63 2.76 6.34
CA LEU A 280 -15.42 2.37 5.59
C LEU A 280 -15.23 3.29 4.38
N HIS A 281 -13.98 3.64 4.11
CA HIS A 281 -13.61 4.44 2.93
C HIS A 281 -12.78 3.59 1.98
N PRO A 282 -13.09 3.56 0.66
CA PRO A 282 -12.27 2.90 -0.33
C PRO A 282 -10.84 3.46 -0.32
N GLU A 283 -9.85 2.59 -0.45
CA GLU A 283 -8.48 2.96 -0.78
C GLU A 283 -8.29 3.03 -2.29
N VAL A 284 -9.04 2.18 -3.01
CA VAL A 284 -9.07 2.11 -4.47
C VAL A 284 -9.70 3.37 -5.05
N ASP A 285 -9.04 3.95 -6.04
CA ASP A 285 -9.57 5.11 -6.76
C ASP A 285 -10.54 4.63 -7.86
N HIS A 286 -11.78 5.13 -7.84
CA HIS A 286 -12.78 4.91 -8.90
C HIS A 286 -12.57 5.93 -10.03
N ILE A 287 -12.50 5.45 -11.28
CA ILE A 287 -12.24 6.25 -12.48
C ILE A 287 -13.45 6.21 -13.41
#